data_694aa98554997313bd675439373b0439
#
_entry.id   694aa98554997313bd675439373b0439
#
_cell.length_a   1.000
_cell.length_b   1.000
_cell.length_c   1.000
_cell.angle_alpha   90.00
_cell.angle_beta   90.00
_cell.angle_gamma   90.00
#
_symmetry.space_group_name_H-M   'P 1'
#
loop_
_entity.id
_entity.type
_entity.pdbx_description
1 polymer ?
#
loop_
_entity_poly.entity_id
_entity_poly.type
_entity_poly.pdbx_seq_one_letter_code
_entity_poly.pdbx_strand_id
1 'polypeptide(L)'
;LVKVGDGVLVLNGTAQAPVPAEGETAAVPGFTGTVELREGGLTVKDSSVIGQGALLIGGGLTVNVTSADGYVLNAGSTLGATGISGGTATLSAGLTLNGGALSFSSLDSETAALTVNSISGSEATEVRLGVSSLETGISYALLSGAGLTESSFFTLGGAVAELYNGTFSVSNGTLYVNLSDKEGLLRWKSGTWNTESSNTSWSLDGTPSAYADGETVYFSNGDGVDKNVTIAGNVAPGRINVSGTDFIFTGDGSITGDTTLNLLDGASLTMNNANSYAGDTVLGDGSKLVVGNAGALGTSTVLLQGDS
;
A
#
# COMPACT_ATOMS: atom_id res chain seq x y z
N LEU A 1 -7.29 6.10 15.87
CA LEU A 1 -7.80 7.45 16.11
C LEU A 1 -7.79 8.25 14.82
N VAL A 2 -8.95 8.75 14.40
CA VAL A 2 -9.06 9.61 13.21
C VAL A 2 -9.46 11.01 13.66
N LYS A 3 -8.68 12.04 13.28
CA LYS A 3 -8.96 13.44 13.54
C LYS A 3 -9.64 14.05 12.31
N VAL A 4 -10.87 14.53 12.50
CA VAL A 4 -11.68 15.25 11.50
C VAL A 4 -12.18 16.59 12.07
N GLY A 5 -12.65 17.48 11.20
CA GLY A 5 -13.16 18.83 11.54
C GLY A 5 -12.05 19.83 11.84
N ASP A 6 -12.38 21.13 11.87
CA ASP A 6 -11.45 22.27 11.86
C ASP A 6 -10.64 22.48 13.15
N GLY A 7 -11.01 21.85 14.27
CA GLY A 7 -10.32 22.01 15.54
C GLY A 7 -8.91 21.38 15.55
N VAL A 8 -8.14 21.70 16.62
CA VAL A 8 -6.83 21.10 16.87
C VAL A 8 -6.93 20.05 17.96
N LEU A 9 -6.44 18.83 17.68
CA LEU A 9 -6.24 17.78 18.68
C LEU A 9 -4.81 17.87 19.21
N VAL A 10 -4.65 17.78 20.53
CA VAL A 10 -3.32 17.80 21.18
C VAL A 10 -3.10 16.48 21.90
N LEU A 11 -2.04 15.77 21.55
CA LEU A 11 -1.62 14.52 22.16
C LEU A 11 -0.27 14.71 22.87
N ASN A 12 -0.29 14.81 24.21
CA ASN A 12 0.90 15.08 25.04
C ASN A 12 1.34 13.88 25.88
N GLY A 13 0.55 12.81 25.91
CA GLY A 13 0.87 11.60 26.66
C GLY A 13 2.00 10.80 26.00
N THR A 14 2.47 9.80 26.70
CA THR A 14 3.34 8.75 26.14
C THR A 14 2.48 7.51 25.92
N ALA A 15 2.59 6.86 24.76
CA ALA A 15 1.95 5.57 24.55
C ALA A 15 2.53 4.56 25.56
N GLN A 16 1.75 4.24 26.58
CA GLN A 16 2.20 3.40 27.69
C GLN A 16 1.98 1.94 27.32
N ALA A 17 3.05 1.14 27.38
CA ALA A 17 2.92 -0.31 27.33
C ALA A 17 2.03 -0.80 28.50
N PRO A 18 1.13 -1.78 28.29
CA PRO A 18 0.45 -2.44 29.37
C PRO A 18 1.47 -2.94 30.41
N VAL A 19 1.18 -2.76 31.68
CA VAL A 19 2.05 -3.27 32.76
C VAL A 19 2.00 -4.81 32.69
N PRO A 20 3.13 -5.51 32.51
CA PRO A 20 3.14 -6.96 32.49
C PRO A 20 2.60 -7.52 33.82
N ALA A 21 1.88 -8.63 33.77
CA ALA A 21 1.52 -9.34 34.98
C ALA A 21 2.77 -9.82 35.73
N GLU A 22 2.70 -9.93 37.05
CA GLU A 22 3.80 -10.35 37.87
C GLU A 22 4.38 -11.69 37.38
N GLY A 23 5.66 -11.67 36.89
CA GLY A 23 6.36 -12.85 36.36
C GLY A 23 6.52 -12.90 34.84
N GLU A 24 5.95 -11.98 34.07
CA GLU A 24 6.16 -11.87 32.62
C GLU A 24 7.30 -10.87 32.29
N THR A 25 8.29 -11.33 31.53
CA THR A 25 9.44 -10.52 31.08
C THR A 25 9.30 -9.97 29.66
N ALA A 26 8.16 -10.15 29.01
CA ALA A 26 7.94 -9.65 27.66
C ALA A 26 7.58 -8.16 27.68
N ALA A 27 8.39 -7.34 27.02
CA ALA A 27 7.99 -5.96 26.71
C ALA A 27 6.77 -6.01 25.80
N VAL A 28 5.61 -5.66 26.33
CA VAL A 28 4.40 -5.50 25.51
C VAL A 28 4.55 -4.20 24.73
N PRO A 29 4.39 -4.19 23.41
CA PRO A 29 4.43 -2.96 22.64
C PRO A 29 3.39 -1.97 23.18
N GLY A 30 3.72 -0.69 23.20
CA GLY A 30 2.80 0.39 23.54
C GLY A 30 1.64 0.49 22.53
N PHE A 31 1.15 1.69 22.27
CA PHE A 31 0.14 1.91 21.25
C PHE A 31 0.61 1.37 19.88
N THR A 32 -0.21 0.53 19.24
CA THR A 32 0.08 -0.11 17.94
C THR A 32 -0.94 0.26 16.87
N GLY A 33 -1.95 1.08 17.20
CA GLY A 33 -2.98 1.50 16.27
C GLY A 33 -2.56 2.69 15.40
N THR A 34 -3.49 3.17 14.59
CA THR A 34 -3.27 4.30 13.69
C THR A 34 -3.80 5.61 14.28
N VAL A 35 -3.02 6.68 14.17
CA VAL A 35 -3.46 8.07 14.34
C VAL A 35 -3.44 8.72 12.96
N GLU A 36 -4.60 9.13 12.48
CA GLU A 36 -4.75 9.72 11.15
C GLU A 36 -5.33 11.13 11.25
N LEU A 37 -4.66 12.11 10.63
CA LEU A 37 -5.13 13.48 10.48
C LEU A 37 -5.78 13.64 9.10
N ARG A 38 -7.10 13.77 9.07
CA ARG A 38 -7.89 13.99 7.84
C ARG A 38 -8.30 15.42 7.63
N GLU A 39 -8.50 16.19 8.73
CA GLU A 39 -8.92 17.59 8.69
C GLU A 39 -8.42 18.34 9.92
N GLY A 40 -8.28 19.67 9.82
CA GLY A 40 -7.88 20.55 10.90
C GLY A 40 -6.42 20.40 11.29
N GLY A 41 -6.12 20.36 12.58
CA GLY A 41 -4.76 20.29 13.10
C GLY A 41 -4.54 19.17 14.10
N LEU A 42 -3.32 18.67 14.15
CA LEU A 42 -2.83 17.74 15.15
C LEU A 42 -1.52 18.27 15.75
N THR A 43 -1.42 18.26 17.06
CA THR A 43 -0.17 18.57 17.76
C THR A 43 0.21 17.35 18.60
N VAL A 44 1.43 16.85 18.42
CA VAL A 44 2.00 15.75 19.19
C VAL A 44 3.24 16.23 19.93
N LYS A 45 3.55 15.63 21.10
CA LYS A 45 4.80 15.92 21.78
C LYS A 45 6.00 15.46 20.95
N ASP A 46 6.04 14.18 20.67
CA ASP A 46 7.07 13.46 19.90
C ASP A 46 6.53 12.08 19.47
N SER A 47 7.38 11.23 18.91
CA SER A 47 7.01 9.88 18.48
C SER A 47 6.58 8.94 19.61
N SER A 48 6.93 9.23 20.87
CA SER A 48 6.52 8.39 22.01
C SER A 48 5.01 8.38 22.25
N VAL A 49 4.30 9.39 21.74
CA VAL A 49 2.82 9.46 21.78
C VAL A 49 2.19 8.40 20.88
N ILE A 50 2.86 8.08 19.77
CA ILE A 50 2.39 7.10 18.77
C ILE A 50 2.91 5.70 19.09
N GLY A 51 4.04 5.59 19.80
CA GLY A 51 4.65 4.30 20.13
C GLY A 51 5.09 3.52 18.89
N GLN A 52 4.62 2.29 18.75
CA GLN A 52 4.83 1.44 17.56
C GLN A 52 3.69 1.52 16.53
N GLY A 53 2.75 2.46 16.73
CA GLY A 53 1.64 2.68 15.82
C GLY A 53 2.02 3.46 14.56
N ALA A 54 0.99 3.81 13.80
CA ALA A 54 1.11 4.64 12.60
C ALA A 54 0.68 6.09 12.87
N LEU A 55 1.42 7.05 12.31
CA LEU A 55 0.99 8.45 12.17
C LEU A 55 0.81 8.75 10.68
N LEU A 56 -0.44 8.96 10.26
CA LEU A 56 -0.79 9.25 8.87
C LEU A 56 -1.32 10.70 8.77
N ILE A 57 -0.76 11.46 7.82
CA ILE A 57 -1.05 12.88 7.65
C ILE A 57 -1.73 13.08 6.29
N GLY A 58 -2.93 13.67 6.31
CA GLY A 58 -3.64 14.02 5.07
C GLY A 58 -2.88 15.06 4.25
N GLY A 59 -2.95 14.95 2.94
CA GLY A 59 -2.32 15.88 2.02
C GLY A 59 -2.78 17.32 2.28
N GLY A 60 -1.85 18.28 2.24
CA GLY A 60 -2.10 19.69 2.57
C GLY A 60 -2.23 19.99 4.06
N LEU A 61 -2.15 18.99 4.96
CA LEU A 61 -2.27 19.16 6.39
C LEU A 61 -0.92 19.13 7.10
N THR A 62 -0.89 19.68 8.32
CA THR A 62 0.32 19.77 9.14
C THR A 62 0.12 19.14 10.51
N VAL A 63 1.05 18.26 10.88
CA VAL A 63 1.23 17.81 12.26
C VAL A 63 2.33 18.64 12.92
N ASN A 64 2.01 19.28 14.04
CA ASN A 64 2.97 20.02 14.83
C ASN A 64 3.62 19.11 15.88
N VAL A 65 4.95 19.08 15.92
CA VAL A 65 5.73 18.39 16.94
C VAL A 65 6.31 19.42 17.91
N THR A 66 6.10 19.23 19.20
CA THR A 66 6.51 20.21 20.22
C THR A 66 7.85 19.90 20.87
N SER A 67 8.38 18.67 20.74
CA SER A 67 9.70 18.32 21.22
C SER A 67 10.80 18.97 20.37
N ALA A 68 11.83 19.50 21.05
CA ALA A 68 13.03 20.03 20.38
C ALA A 68 13.85 18.92 19.68
N ASP A 69 13.74 17.69 20.11
CA ASP A 69 14.41 16.52 19.51
C ASP A 69 13.72 16.03 18.23
N GLY A 70 12.56 16.61 17.89
CA GLY A 70 11.81 16.24 16.70
C GLY A 70 11.02 14.95 16.83
N TYR A 71 10.85 14.26 15.71
CA TYR A 71 10.12 13.00 15.58
C TYR A 71 11.07 11.88 15.19
N VAL A 72 11.05 10.78 15.91
CA VAL A 72 11.91 9.60 15.64
C VAL A 72 11.04 8.48 15.07
N LEU A 73 11.33 8.04 13.86
CA LEU A 73 10.69 6.88 13.22
C LEU A 73 11.42 5.63 13.65
N ASN A 74 10.88 4.96 14.68
CA ASN A 74 11.48 3.75 15.26
C ASN A 74 11.04 2.48 14.51
N ALA A 75 11.82 1.42 14.67
CA ALA A 75 11.43 0.08 14.20
C ALA A 75 10.03 -0.30 14.72
N GLY A 76 9.20 -0.82 13.84
CA GLY A 76 7.79 -1.19 14.13
C GLY A 76 6.80 -0.03 14.03
N SER A 77 7.23 1.23 13.91
CA SER A 77 6.32 2.37 13.69
C SER A 77 6.23 2.76 12.22
N THR A 78 5.15 3.47 11.89
CA THR A 78 4.91 3.99 10.53
C THR A 78 4.67 5.51 10.58
N LEU A 79 5.29 6.24 9.65
CA LEU A 79 4.96 7.63 9.36
C LEU A 79 4.55 7.72 7.90
N GLY A 80 3.43 8.39 7.61
CA GLY A 80 2.95 8.43 6.24
C GLY A 80 2.18 9.67 5.86
N ALA A 81 1.97 9.81 4.55
CA ALA A 81 1.11 10.80 3.93
C ALA A 81 -0.03 10.12 3.17
N THR A 82 -1.25 10.61 3.41
CA THR A 82 -2.44 10.14 2.70
C THR A 82 -2.94 11.21 1.73
N GLY A 83 -3.49 10.81 0.59
CA GLY A 83 -3.98 11.74 -0.44
C GLY A 83 -5.34 12.39 -0.16
N ILE A 84 -5.88 12.27 1.06
CA ILE A 84 -7.28 12.59 1.37
C ILE A 84 -7.63 14.06 1.07
N SER A 85 -6.74 14.99 1.37
CA SER A 85 -6.97 16.44 1.17
C SER A 85 -6.25 17.03 -0.04
N GLY A 86 -5.43 16.22 -0.74
CA GLY A 86 -4.53 16.69 -1.81
C GLY A 86 -3.37 17.56 -1.29
N GLY A 87 -2.29 17.67 -2.08
CA GLY A 87 -1.10 18.43 -1.71
C GLY A 87 -0.14 17.68 -0.77
N THR A 88 0.90 18.40 -0.33
CA THR A 88 1.96 17.84 0.52
C THR A 88 1.54 17.80 1.98
N ALA A 89 1.68 16.64 2.62
CA ALA A 89 1.60 16.51 4.07
C ALA A 89 2.83 17.11 4.74
N THR A 90 2.70 17.71 5.92
CA THR A 90 3.81 18.35 6.62
C THR A 90 3.92 17.84 8.06
N LEU A 91 5.13 17.45 8.46
CA LEU A 91 5.51 17.26 9.85
C LEU A 91 6.44 18.41 10.24
N SER A 92 5.98 19.31 11.14
CA SER A 92 6.72 20.53 11.47
C SER A 92 7.86 20.28 12.46
N ALA A 93 8.76 19.33 12.12
CA ALA A 93 9.91 18.96 12.94
C ALA A 93 11.03 18.34 12.10
N GLY A 94 12.18 18.13 12.73
CA GLY A 94 13.18 17.20 12.22
C GLY A 94 12.68 15.75 12.35
N LEU A 95 13.01 14.91 11.37
CA LEU A 95 12.73 13.48 11.34
C LEU A 95 14.04 12.71 11.50
N THR A 96 14.10 11.83 12.49
CA THR A 96 15.21 10.89 12.65
C THR A 96 14.76 9.50 12.20
N LEU A 97 15.44 8.94 11.20
CA LEU A 97 15.19 7.59 10.68
C LEU A 97 15.95 6.58 11.55
N ASN A 98 15.23 5.81 12.34
CA ASN A 98 15.74 4.81 13.28
C ASN A 98 15.05 3.44 13.04
N GLY A 99 14.93 3.04 11.78
CA GLY A 99 14.13 1.89 11.35
C GLY A 99 12.64 2.25 11.23
N GLY A 100 11.80 1.28 10.88
CA GLY A 100 10.38 1.52 10.71
C GLY A 100 9.97 1.72 9.25
N ALA A 101 8.76 2.24 9.01
CA ALA A 101 8.21 2.36 7.67
C ALA A 101 7.73 3.78 7.34
N LEU A 102 7.94 4.19 6.10
CA LEU A 102 7.28 5.33 5.47
C LEU A 102 6.15 4.83 4.57
N SER A 103 4.96 5.43 4.66
CA SER A 103 3.79 5.00 3.89
C SER A 103 3.20 6.16 3.09
N PHE A 104 2.98 5.95 1.79
CA PHE A 104 2.50 6.98 0.87
C PHE A 104 1.36 6.43 0.01
N SER A 105 0.15 6.96 0.15
CA SER A 105 -1.02 6.52 -0.63
C SER A 105 -1.33 7.41 -1.84
N SER A 106 -0.71 8.58 -1.95
CA SER A 106 -0.81 9.47 -3.12
C SER A 106 0.58 9.96 -3.49
N LEU A 107 0.91 9.85 -4.77
CA LEU A 107 2.24 10.13 -5.29
C LEU A 107 2.17 11.10 -6.47
N ASP A 108 3.19 11.94 -6.55
CA ASP A 108 3.41 12.91 -7.61
C ASP A 108 4.89 12.90 -8.01
N SER A 109 5.20 13.27 -9.25
CA SER A 109 6.58 13.26 -9.74
C SER A 109 7.37 14.51 -9.37
N GLU A 110 6.68 15.61 -9.08
CA GLU A 110 7.30 16.94 -8.84
C GLU A 110 7.22 17.34 -7.37
N THR A 111 6.17 16.91 -6.67
CA THR A 111 5.85 17.37 -5.33
C THR A 111 5.98 16.23 -4.33
N ALA A 112 6.85 16.37 -3.33
CA ALA A 112 7.00 15.37 -2.28
C ALA A 112 5.70 15.17 -1.50
N ALA A 113 5.33 13.89 -1.28
CA ALA A 113 4.12 13.56 -0.55
C ALA A 113 4.20 14.00 0.93
N LEU A 114 5.40 13.95 1.53
CA LEU A 114 5.66 14.37 2.91
C LEU A 114 6.85 15.34 2.96
N THR A 115 6.68 16.44 3.68
CA THR A 115 7.75 17.41 3.95
C THR A 115 8.04 17.48 5.45
N VAL A 116 9.33 17.52 5.79
CA VAL A 116 9.81 17.68 7.16
C VAL A 116 10.90 18.78 7.20
N ASN A 117 11.20 19.32 8.38
CA ASN A 117 12.20 20.40 8.48
C ASN A 117 13.62 19.90 8.17
N SER A 118 13.98 18.74 8.69
CA SER A 118 15.27 18.09 8.44
C SER A 118 15.16 16.58 8.58
N ILE A 119 16.12 15.87 7.98
CA ILE A 119 16.18 14.40 8.04
C ILE A 119 17.56 14.00 8.54
N SER A 120 17.59 13.06 9.49
CA SER A 120 18.81 12.48 10.05
C SER A 120 18.61 10.98 10.28
N GLY A 121 19.70 10.26 10.59
CA GLY A 121 19.69 8.81 10.73
C GLY A 121 19.80 8.11 9.37
N SER A 122 20.15 6.83 9.41
CA SER A 122 20.43 6.00 8.23
C SER A 122 20.08 4.52 8.45
N GLU A 123 19.24 4.25 9.44
CA GLU A 123 18.77 2.89 9.68
C GLU A 123 17.81 2.44 8.56
N ALA A 124 17.83 1.13 8.27
CA ALA A 124 17.02 0.54 7.22
C ALA A 124 15.54 0.94 7.38
N THR A 125 15.01 1.62 6.38
CA THR A 125 13.66 2.18 6.37
C THR A 125 12.87 1.60 5.22
N GLU A 126 11.76 0.94 5.54
CA GLU A 126 10.84 0.40 4.55
C GLU A 126 9.97 1.52 3.95
N VAL A 127 9.77 1.51 2.65
CA VAL A 127 8.87 2.43 1.94
C VAL A 127 7.70 1.64 1.37
N ARG A 128 6.49 1.96 1.80
CA ARG A 128 5.23 1.37 1.36
C ARG A 128 4.47 2.36 0.50
N LEU A 129 3.99 1.91 -0.65
CA LEU A 129 3.27 2.74 -1.61
C LEU A 129 1.87 2.20 -1.83
N GLY A 130 0.88 3.09 -1.91
CA GLY A 130 -0.47 2.73 -2.37
C GLY A 130 -0.45 2.40 -3.86
N VAL A 131 -1.23 1.40 -4.28
CA VAL A 131 -1.19 0.85 -5.66
C VAL A 131 -2.10 1.54 -6.67
N SER A 132 -2.91 2.52 -6.26
CA SER A 132 -4.03 3.02 -7.06
C SER A 132 -3.66 3.74 -8.36
N SER A 133 -2.40 4.22 -8.52
CA SER A 133 -1.99 5.00 -9.70
C SER A 133 -0.50 4.86 -10.03
N LEU A 134 0.12 3.73 -9.71
CA LEU A 134 1.54 3.53 -9.96
C LEU A 134 1.81 3.25 -11.44
N GLU A 135 2.79 3.95 -12.00
CA GLU A 135 3.32 3.75 -13.36
C GLU A 135 4.81 3.47 -13.28
N THR A 136 5.31 2.62 -14.18
CA THR A 136 6.75 2.34 -14.30
C THR A 136 7.45 3.42 -15.13
N GLY A 137 8.74 3.64 -14.84
CA GLY A 137 9.56 4.63 -15.55
C GLY A 137 9.36 6.07 -15.08
N ILE A 138 8.45 6.33 -14.15
CA ILE A 138 8.25 7.62 -13.50
C ILE A 138 8.98 7.64 -12.16
N SER A 139 9.60 8.76 -11.81
CA SER A 139 10.19 8.98 -10.49
C SER A 139 9.21 9.74 -9.61
N TYR A 140 8.74 9.12 -8.54
CA TYR A 140 7.81 9.72 -7.59
C TYR A 140 8.56 10.37 -6.44
N ALA A 141 8.21 11.62 -6.12
CA ALA A 141 8.74 12.35 -4.99
C ALA A 141 8.03 11.95 -3.69
N LEU A 142 8.77 11.43 -2.72
CA LEU A 142 8.22 10.83 -1.51
C LEU A 142 8.35 11.72 -0.28
N LEU A 143 9.56 12.01 0.10
CA LEU A 143 9.93 12.70 1.35
C LEU A 143 10.92 13.82 1.05
N SER A 144 10.69 15.03 1.57
CA SER A 144 11.59 16.15 1.42
C SER A 144 11.96 16.76 2.77
N GLY A 145 13.26 17.06 2.96
CA GLY A 145 13.78 17.72 4.16
C GLY A 145 15.27 17.97 4.06
N ALA A 146 15.76 18.97 4.80
CA ALA A 146 17.20 19.25 4.85
C ALA A 146 17.98 18.08 5.46
N GLY A 147 19.19 17.80 4.96
CA GLY A 147 20.09 16.78 5.50
C GLY A 147 19.94 15.40 4.86
N LEU A 148 18.93 15.14 4.05
CA LEU A 148 18.84 13.90 3.29
C LEU A 148 19.79 13.95 2.09
N THR A 149 20.79 13.07 2.08
CA THR A 149 21.85 13.02 1.04
C THR A 149 22.01 11.65 0.41
N GLU A 150 21.50 10.58 1.05
CA GLU A 150 21.68 9.20 0.62
C GLU A 150 20.34 8.46 0.58
N SER A 151 20.25 7.45 -0.28
CA SER A 151 19.05 6.62 -0.45
C SER A 151 19.29 5.13 -0.20
N SER A 152 20.51 4.72 0.12
CA SER A 152 20.92 3.31 0.18
C SER A 152 20.24 2.48 1.29
N PHE A 153 19.69 3.15 2.29
CA PHE A 153 18.98 2.50 3.40
C PHE A 153 17.45 2.43 3.23
N PHE A 154 16.92 2.95 2.11
CA PHE A 154 15.50 2.78 1.78
C PHE A 154 15.28 1.51 0.96
N THR A 155 14.23 0.78 1.29
CA THR A 155 13.81 -0.43 0.57
C THR A 155 12.33 -0.37 0.27
N LEU A 156 11.93 -0.81 -0.93
CA LEU A 156 10.51 -0.95 -1.26
C LEU A 156 9.93 -2.13 -0.49
N GLY A 157 8.81 -1.91 0.17
CA GLY A 157 8.10 -2.93 0.94
C GLY A 157 6.60 -2.96 0.65
N GLY A 158 5.88 -3.72 1.46
CA GLY A 158 4.44 -3.91 1.31
C GLY A 158 4.06 -4.61 0.01
N ALA A 159 2.78 -4.52 -0.35
CA ALA A 159 2.20 -5.21 -1.52
C ALA A 159 2.83 -4.79 -2.86
N VAL A 160 3.30 -3.54 -2.98
CA VAL A 160 3.94 -3.02 -4.20
C VAL A 160 5.27 -3.71 -4.47
N ALA A 161 6.00 -4.09 -3.43
CA ALA A 161 7.26 -4.81 -3.57
C ALA A 161 7.10 -6.23 -4.17
N GLU A 162 5.89 -6.78 -4.19
CA GLU A 162 5.62 -8.05 -4.89
C GLU A 162 5.57 -7.89 -6.42
N LEU A 163 5.25 -6.67 -6.89
CA LEU A 163 4.96 -6.38 -8.30
C LEU A 163 6.06 -5.60 -8.99
N TYR A 164 6.79 -4.78 -8.25
CA TYR A 164 7.76 -3.83 -8.77
C TYR A 164 9.10 -3.94 -8.04
N ASN A 165 10.16 -3.58 -8.74
CA ASN A 165 11.44 -3.23 -8.16
C ASN A 165 11.46 -1.72 -7.95
N GLY A 166 11.93 -1.25 -6.79
CA GLY A 166 12.10 0.17 -6.46
C GLY A 166 13.56 0.58 -6.49
N THR A 167 13.89 1.59 -7.29
CA THR A 167 15.20 2.24 -7.25
C THR A 167 15.06 3.61 -6.59
N PHE A 168 15.72 3.79 -5.45
CA PHE A 168 15.68 5.04 -4.70
C PHE A 168 16.83 5.96 -5.09
N SER A 169 16.54 7.26 -5.13
CA SER A 169 17.52 8.31 -5.36
C SER A 169 17.21 9.55 -4.52
N VAL A 170 18.21 10.39 -4.28
CA VAL A 170 18.04 11.66 -3.58
C VAL A 170 18.52 12.81 -4.47
N SER A 171 17.68 13.83 -4.61
CA SER A 171 18.02 15.06 -5.31
C SER A 171 17.48 16.25 -4.53
N ASN A 172 18.36 17.23 -4.25
CA ASN A 172 18.00 18.46 -3.52
C ASN A 172 17.26 18.22 -2.20
N GLY A 173 17.66 17.19 -1.44
CA GLY A 173 17.04 16.84 -0.16
C GLY A 173 15.68 16.16 -0.29
N THR A 174 15.31 15.74 -1.50
CA THR A 174 14.08 14.98 -1.77
C THR A 174 14.41 13.54 -2.15
N LEU A 175 13.76 12.59 -1.49
CA LEU A 175 13.77 11.16 -1.81
C LEU A 175 12.81 10.89 -2.96
N TYR A 176 13.30 10.20 -3.97
CA TYR A 176 12.52 9.69 -5.08
C TYR A 176 12.56 8.18 -5.14
N VAL A 177 11.50 7.57 -5.66
CA VAL A 177 11.48 6.18 -6.09
C VAL A 177 11.12 6.09 -7.57
N ASN A 178 11.87 5.31 -8.31
CA ASN A 178 11.52 4.89 -9.68
C ASN A 178 11.16 3.41 -9.63
N LEU A 179 10.03 3.05 -10.25
CA LEU A 179 9.52 1.69 -10.28
C LEU A 179 9.80 1.04 -11.63
N SER A 180 10.21 -0.21 -11.61
CA SER A 180 10.26 -1.09 -12.78
C SER A 180 9.50 -2.38 -12.50
N ASP A 181 8.92 -2.97 -13.54
CA ASP A 181 8.21 -4.24 -13.40
C ASP A 181 9.17 -5.33 -12.89
N LYS A 182 8.68 -6.20 -12.01
CA LYS A 182 9.35 -7.47 -11.74
C LYS A 182 9.16 -8.43 -12.90
N GLU A 183 10.21 -9.15 -13.23
CA GLU A 183 10.18 -10.22 -14.23
C GLU A 183 9.44 -11.45 -13.72
N GLY A 184 8.98 -12.28 -14.65
CA GLY A 184 8.31 -13.54 -14.37
C GLY A 184 6.86 -13.42 -13.91
N LEU A 185 6.24 -12.25 -14.05
CA LEU A 185 4.84 -12.03 -13.67
C LEU A 185 3.91 -12.11 -14.88
N LEU A 186 2.95 -13.03 -14.85
CA LEU A 186 1.90 -13.13 -15.88
C LEU A 186 0.84 -12.04 -15.65
N ARG A 187 0.92 -10.95 -16.43
CA ARG A 187 0.09 -9.76 -16.29
C ARG A 187 -1.04 -9.73 -17.31
N TRP A 188 -2.24 -9.43 -16.85
CA TRP A 188 -3.39 -9.20 -17.72
C TRP A 188 -3.17 -8.01 -18.65
N LYS A 189 -3.61 -8.17 -19.91
CA LYS A 189 -3.65 -7.08 -20.89
C LYS A 189 -5.06 -6.80 -21.39
N SER A 190 -5.66 -7.70 -22.14
CA SER A 190 -6.99 -7.46 -22.71
C SER A 190 -7.56 -8.74 -23.33
N GLY A 191 -8.86 -8.73 -23.58
CA GLY A 191 -9.54 -9.80 -24.31
C GLY A 191 -10.30 -10.77 -23.42
N THR A 192 -10.12 -12.05 -23.62
CA THR A 192 -10.82 -13.11 -22.90
C THR A 192 -9.85 -13.94 -22.06
N TRP A 193 -10.17 -14.17 -20.82
CA TRP A 193 -9.41 -15.09 -19.97
C TRP A 193 -9.95 -16.50 -20.12
N ASN A 194 -9.14 -17.38 -20.71
CA ASN A 194 -9.41 -18.80 -20.86
C ASN A 194 -8.09 -19.58 -20.87
N THR A 195 -8.15 -20.90 -21.02
CA THR A 195 -6.99 -21.81 -21.01
C THR A 195 -6.51 -22.20 -22.41
N GLU A 196 -6.97 -21.50 -23.45
CA GLU A 196 -6.53 -21.80 -24.82
C GLU A 196 -5.09 -21.33 -25.05
N SER A 197 -4.20 -22.23 -25.47
CA SER A 197 -2.79 -21.93 -25.69
C SER A 197 -2.52 -20.91 -26.80
N SER A 198 -3.49 -20.67 -27.68
CA SER A 198 -3.44 -19.61 -28.71
C SER A 198 -3.88 -18.25 -28.19
N ASN A 199 -4.44 -18.19 -27.00
CA ASN A 199 -4.92 -16.94 -26.39
C ASN A 199 -3.74 -16.16 -25.82
N THR A 200 -3.52 -14.95 -26.32
CA THR A 200 -2.45 -14.04 -25.90
C THR A 200 -2.99 -12.82 -25.12
N SER A 201 -4.02 -13.01 -24.33
CA SER A 201 -4.63 -11.97 -23.49
C SER A 201 -3.73 -11.50 -22.33
N TRP A 202 -2.64 -12.20 -22.12
CA TRP A 202 -1.68 -11.97 -21.05
C TRP A 202 -0.33 -11.49 -21.59
N SER A 203 0.52 -11.01 -20.70
CA SER A 203 1.91 -10.64 -21.00
C SER A 203 2.82 -11.20 -19.93
N LEU A 204 3.87 -11.87 -20.35
CA LEU A 204 5.00 -12.27 -19.51
C LEU A 204 6.22 -11.49 -19.97
N ASP A 205 6.76 -10.65 -19.11
CA ASP A 205 7.92 -9.79 -19.38
C ASP A 205 7.81 -8.98 -20.69
N GLY A 206 6.63 -8.39 -20.91
CA GLY A 206 6.33 -7.60 -22.11
C GLY A 206 5.98 -8.43 -23.35
N THR A 207 6.11 -9.76 -23.31
CA THR A 207 5.80 -10.66 -24.42
C THR A 207 4.37 -11.21 -24.29
N PRO A 208 3.53 -11.15 -25.37
CA PRO A 208 2.22 -11.77 -25.36
C PRO A 208 2.28 -13.25 -24.97
N SER A 209 1.45 -13.66 -24.02
CA SER A 209 1.49 -15.01 -23.44
C SER A 209 0.08 -15.56 -23.25
N ALA A 210 -0.02 -16.89 -23.21
CA ALA A 210 -1.23 -17.59 -22.79
C ALA A 210 -1.20 -17.86 -21.29
N TYR A 211 -2.38 -18.05 -20.69
CA TYR A 211 -2.56 -18.49 -19.33
C TYR A 211 -2.72 -20.01 -19.27
N ALA A 212 -2.19 -20.62 -18.22
CA ALA A 212 -2.45 -22.00 -17.84
C ALA A 212 -2.92 -22.11 -16.39
N ASP A 213 -3.72 -23.15 -16.10
CA ASP A 213 -4.18 -23.40 -14.73
C ASP A 213 -2.99 -23.66 -13.78
N GLY A 214 -3.14 -23.19 -12.54
CA GLY A 214 -2.09 -23.24 -11.52
C GLY A 214 -1.16 -22.03 -11.48
N GLU A 215 -1.15 -21.20 -12.51
CA GLU A 215 -0.31 -19.99 -12.55
C GLU A 215 -0.80 -18.91 -11.58
N THR A 216 0.12 -18.07 -11.13
CA THR A 216 -0.19 -16.82 -10.44
C THR A 216 -0.39 -15.72 -11.46
N VAL A 217 -1.51 -15.03 -11.41
CA VAL A 217 -1.88 -13.97 -12.35
C VAL A 217 -2.03 -12.61 -11.69
N TYR A 218 -1.73 -11.55 -12.44
CA TYR A 218 -1.68 -10.19 -11.93
C TYR A 218 -2.53 -9.24 -12.77
N PHE A 219 -3.41 -8.49 -12.08
CA PHE A 219 -4.24 -7.43 -12.65
C PHE A 219 -3.77 -6.09 -12.11
N SER A 220 -2.96 -5.38 -12.88
CA SER A 220 -2.39 -4.07 -12.52
C SER A 220 -2.82 -2.99 -13.50
N ASN A 221 -2.77 -1.72 -13.08
CA ASN A 221 -2.94 -0.59 -13.98
C ASN A 221 -1.81 -0.56 -15.02
N GLY A 222 -2.05 0.09 -16.14
CA GLY A 222 -1.04 0.28 -17.19
C GLY A 222 -1.67 0.61 -18.53
N ASP A 223 -0.85 1.09 -19.45
CA ASP A 223 -1.28 1.42 -20.80
C ASP A 223 -1.78 0.19 -21.57
N GLY A 224 -2.94 0.34 -22.19
CA GLY A 224 -3.58 -0.72 -22.99
C GLY A 224 -4.14 -1.88 -22.17
N VAL A 225 -4.23 -1.76 -20.85
CA VAL A 225 -4.88 -2.76 -19.98
C VAL A 225 -6.39 -2.56 -20.01
N ASP A 226 -7.12 -3.59 -20.47
CA ASP A 226 -8.57 -3.60 -20.39
C ASP A 226 -9.03 -3.97 -18.98
N LYS A 227 -9.84 -3.14 -18.38
CA LYS A 227 -10.40 -3.36 -17.04
C LYS A 227 -11.59 -4.33 -17.04
N ASN A 228 -12.21 -4.55 -18.20
CA ASN A 228 -13.30 -5.50 -18.37
C ASN A 228 -12.73 -6.86 -18.76
N VAL A 229 -12.70 -7.78 -17.80
CA VAL A 229 -12.16 -9.12 -17.98
C VAL A 229 -13.31 -10.09 -18.23
N THR A 230 -13.37 -10.62 -19.45
CA THR A 230 -14.35 -11.67 -19.77
C THR A 230 -13.74 -13.03 -19.52
N ILE A 231 -14.31 -13.79 -18.58
CA ILE A 231 -13.90 -15.16 -18.28
C ILE A 231 -14.73 -16.13 -19.11
N ALA A 232 -14.07 -17.00 -19.87
CA ALA A 232 -14.71 -18.02 -20.70
C ALA A 232 -14.22 -19.42 -20.33
N GLY A 233 -15.16 -20.30 -20.03
CA GLY A 233 -14.84 -21.63 -19.48
C GLY A 233 -14.38 -21.58 -18.04
N ASN A 234 -13.85 -22.69 -17.56
CA ASN A 234 -13.30 -22.76 -16.20
C ASN A 234 -11.82 -22.40 -16.23
N VAL A 235 -11.41 -21.55 -15.30
CA VAL A 235 -10.00 -21.19 -15.04
C VAL A 235 -9.67 -21.48 -13.58
N ALA A 236 -8.53 -22.09 -13.32
CA ALA A 236 -8.09 -22.48 -11.98
C ALA A 236 -6.69 -21.91 -11.69
N PRO A 237 -6.51 -20.59 -11.58
CA PRO A 237 -5.22 -20.02 -11.18
C PRO A 237 -4.86 -20.43 -9.76
N GLY A 238 -3.57 -20.59 -9.48
CA GLY A 238 -3.10 -20.81 -8.11
C GLY A 238 -3.34 -19.58 -7.24
N ARG A 239 -3.16 -18.37 -7.84
CA ARG A 239 -3.40 -17.10 -7.16
C ARG A 239 -3.79 -16.00 -8.14
N ILE A 240 -4.70 -15.14 -7.72
CA ILE A 240 -5.05 -13.90 -8.41
C ILE A 240 -4.61 -12.73 -7.53
N ASN A 241 -3.75 -11.87 -8.04
CA ASN A 241 -3.36 -10.61 -7.39
C ASN A 241 -3.94 -9.44 -8.18
N VAL A 242 -4.77 -8.63 -7.52
CA VAL A 242 -5.32 -7.40 -8.08
C VAL A 242 -4.66 -6.23 -7.37
N SER A 243 -3.87 -5.46 -8.12
CA SER A 243 -3.23 -4.22 -7.66
C SER A 243 -3.77 -2.98 -8.35
N GLY A 244 -4.56 -3.17 -9.43
CA GLY A 244 -5.19 -2.07 -10.15
C GLY A 244 -6.58 -1.73 -9.61
N THR A 245 -7.11 -0.62 -10.11
CA THR A 245 -8.45 -0.14 -9.78
C THR A 245 -9.44 -0.42 -10.91
N ASP A 246 -10.72 -0.55 -10.54
CA ASP A 246 -11.87 -0.63 -11.45
C ASP A 246 -11.89 -1.85 -12.39
N PHE A 247 -11.23 -2.95 -11.99
CA PHE A 247 -11.38 -4.20 -12.70
C PHE A 247 -12.78 -4.79 -12.52
N ILE A 248 -13.33 -5.34 -13.62
CA ILE A 248 -14.65 -5.95 -13.64
C ILE A 248 -14.52 -7.34 -14.27
N PHE A 249 -14.75 -8.39 -13.48
CA PHE A 249 -14.80 -9.76 -13.95
C PHE A 249 -16.22 -10.14 -14.35
N THR A 250 -16.37 -10.62 -15.58
CA THR A 250 -17.65 -10.98 -16.20
C THR A 250 -17.53 -12.26 -17.01
N GLY A 251 -18.59 -12.66 -17.66
CA GLY A 251 -18.63 -13.80 -18.58
C GLY A 251 -19.34 -15.01 -17.98
N ASP A 252 -19.50 -16.04 -18.82
CA ASP A 252 -20.16 -17.30 -18.45
C ASP A 252 -19.18 -18.32 -17.83
N GLY A 253 -17.90 -17.95 -17.80
CA GLY A 253 -16.86 -18.78 -17.19
C GLY A 253 -16.80 -18.64 -15.66
N SER A 254 -16.03 -19.52 -15.03
CA SER A 254 -15.91 -19.62 -13.58
C SER A 254 -14.45 -19.73 -13.14
N ILE A 255 -14.10 -18.99 -12.10
CA ILE A 255 -12.86 -19.22 -11.34
C ILE A 255 -13.11 -20.41 -10.41
N THR A 256 -12.23 -21.40 -10.43
CA THR A 256 -12.40 -22.69 -9.76
C THR A 256 -11.16 -23.10 -8.97
N GLY A 257 -11.21 -24.24 -8.27
CA GLY A 257 -10.07 -24.79 -7.53
C GLY A 257 -9.78 -24.08 -6.21
N ASP A 258 -8.57 -24.26 -5.70
CA ASP A 258 -8.10 -23.67 -4.43
C ASP A 258 -7.48 -22.26 -4.66
N THR A 259 -8.00 -21.54 -5.66
CA THR A 259 -7.55 -20.20 -6.01
C THR A 259 -7.65 -19.25 -4.84
N THR A 260 -6.55 -18.56 -4.50
CA THR A 260 -6.57 -17.42 -3.59
C THR A 260 -6.73 -16.12 -4.38
N LEU A 261 -7.68 -15.28 -3.96
CA LEU A 261 -7.88 -13.94 -4.53
C LEU A 261 -7.34 -12.89 -3.57
N ASN A 262 -6.32 -12.14 -3.97
CA ASN A 262 -5.77 -11.04 -3.21
C ASN A 262 -6.08 -9.70 -3.88
N LEU A 263 -6.81 -8.84 -3.20
CA LEU A 263 -6.87 -7.42 -3.52
C LEU A 263 -5.82 -6.70 -2.69
N LEU A 264 -4.82 -6.14 -3.34
CA LEU A 264 -3.76 -5.39 -2.67
C LEU A 264 -4.27 -4.02 -2.22
N ASP A 265 -3.50 -3.33 -1.38
CA ASP A 265 -3.90 -2.07 -0.78
C ASP A 265 -4.38 -1.05 -1.83
N GLY A 266 -5.58 -0.51 -1.66
CA GLY A 266 -6.20 0.44 -2.58
C GLY A 266 -6.72 -0.15 -3.90
N ALA A 267 -6.59 -1.46 -4.14
CA ALA A 267 -7.12 -2.10 -5.35
C ALA A 267 -8.66 -2.14 -5.37
N SER A 268 -9.26 -2.19 -6.56
CA SER A 268 -10.70 -2.38 -6.67
C SER A 268 -11.10 -3.38 -7.75
N LEU A 269 -12.03 -4.27 -7.38
CA LEU A 269 -12.55 -5.34 -8.22
C LEU A 269 -14.07 -5.47 -8.09
N THR A 270 -14.76 -5.62 -9.21
CA THR A 270 -16.16 -6.05 -9.27
C THR A 270 -16.24 -7.45 -9.87
N MET A 271 -16.92 -8.37 -9.20
CA MET A 271 -17.10 -9.76 -9.67
C MET A 271 -18.56 -10.02 -9.99
N ASN A 272 -18.88 -10.11 -11.29
CA ASN A 272 -20.24 -10.32 -11.80
C ASN A 272 -20.48 -11.76 -12.27
N ASN A 273 -19.47 -12.58 -12.40
CA ASN A 273 -19.59 -14.00 -12.76
C ASN A 273 -19.78 -14.89 -11.53
N ALA A 274 -20.36 -16.07 -11.72
CA ALA A 274 -20.45 -17.09 -10.68
C ALA A 274 -19.16 -17.91 -10.66
N ASN A 275 -18.59 -18.11 -9.47
CA ASN A 275 -17.35 -18.84 -9.27
C ASN A 275 -17.54 -20.01 -8.30
N SER A 276 -16.55 -20.90 -8.26
CA SER A 276 -16.56 -22.05 -7.34
C SER A 276 -15.21 -22.27 -6.66
N TYR A 277 -14.33 -21.26 -6.63
CA TYR A 277 -13.07 -21.37 -5.93
C TYR A 277 -13.25 -21.44 -4.41
N ALA A 278 -12.30 -22.11 -3.74
CA ALA A 278 -12.36 -22.41 -2.31
C ALA A 278 -11.22 -21.78 -1.49
N GLY A 279 -10.19 -21.25 -2.14
CA GLY A 279 -9.12 -20.51 -1.46
C GLY A 279 -9.61 -19.18 -0.90
N ASP A 280 -8.81 -18.54 -0.04
CA ASP A 280 -9.19 -17.32 0.64
C ASP A 280 -9.33 -16.11 -0.32
N THR A 281 -10.27 -15.21 0.02
CA THR A 281 -10.35 -13.86 -0.57
C THR A 281 -9.81 -12.86 0.43
N VAL A 282 -8.65 -12.29 0.12
CA VAL A 282 -7.92 -11.38 1.02
C VAL A 282 -8.08 -9.95 0.53
N LEU A 283 -8.53 -9.06 1.40
CA LEU A 283 -8.69 -7.64 1.13
C LEU A 283 -7.64 -6.85 1.89
N GLY A 284 -6.73 -6.19 1.15
CA GLY A 284 -5.74 -5.26 1.68
C GLY A 284 -6.35 -3.94 2.12
N ASP A 285 -5.56 -3.11 2.77
CA ASP A 285 -6.03 -1.83 3.30
C ASP A 285 -6.56 -0.90 2.20
N GLY A 286 -7.72 -0.27 2.44
CA GLY A 286 -8.38 0.60 1.47
C GLY A 286 -8.83 -0.08 0.18
N SER A 287 -8.72 -1.41 0.05
CA SER A 287 -9.22 -2.13 -1.13
C SER A 287 -10.74 -2.20 -1.16
N LYS A 288 -11.31 -2.40 -2.35
CA LYS A 288 -12.75 -2.47 -2.56
C LYS A 288 -13.13 -3.68 -3.41
N LEU A 289 -13.94 -4.57 -2.86
CA LEU A 289 -14.56 -5.69 -3.58
C LEU A 289 -16.06 -5.49 -3.71
N VAL A 290 -16.57 -5.50 -4.95
CA VAL A 290 -18.00 -5.47 -5.25
C VAL A 290 -18.43 -6.87 -5.69
N VAL A 291 -19.35 -7.45 -4.96
CA VAL A 291 -19.94 -8.77 -5.22
C VAL A 291 -21.23 -8.58 -6.03
N GLY A 292 -21.13 -8.68 -7.35
CA GLY A 292 -22.24 -8.47 -8.28
C GLY A 292 -23.08 -9.71 -8.59
N ASN A 293 -22.63 -10.90 -8.14
CA ASN A 293 -23.32 -12.18 -8.30
C ASN A 293 -23.34 -12.95 -6.98
N ALA A 294 -24.41 -13.60 -6.65
CA ALA A 294 -24.55 -14.37 -5.41
C ALA A 294 -23.52 -15.50 -5.27
N GLY A 295 -23.03 -16.06 -6.38
CA GLY A 295 -21.97 -17.06 -6.42
C GLY A 295 -20.58 -16.50 -6.68
N ALA A 296 -20.37 -15.20 -6.68
CA ALA A 296 -19.11 -14.59 -7.12
C ALA A 296 -17.89 -15.03 -6.31
N LEU A 297 -18.03 -15.31 -5.03
CA LEU A 297 -16.95 -15.72 -4.12
C LEU A 297 -16.81 -17.23 -3.92
N GLY A 298 -17.58 -18.04 -4.65
CA GLY A 298 -17.54 -19.49 -4.47
C GLY A 298 -17.79 -19.90 -3.03
N THR A 299 -16.86 -20.65 -2.45
CA THR A 299 -16.87 -21.07 -1.04
C THR A 299 -15.74 -20.43 -0.22
N SER A 300 -15.13 -19.38 -0.73
CA SER A 300 -13.98 -18.74 -0.12
C SER A 300 -14.30 -18.09 1.24
N THR A 301 -13.29 -18.02 2.12
CA THR A 301 -13.32 -17.18 3.32
C THR A 301 -12.81 -15.78 2.97
N VAL A 302 -13.54 -14.74 3.37
CA VAL A 302 -13.09 -13.36 3.20
C VAL A 302 -12.27 -12.94 4.41
N LEU A 303 -11.03 -12.55 4.17
CA LEU A 303 -10.08 -12.08 5.17
C LEU A 303 -9.79 -10.58 4.94
N LEU A 304 -9.97 -9.77 5.96
CA LEU A 304 -9.62 -8.34 5.93
C LEU A 304 -8.21 -8.20 6.51
N GLN A 305 -7.30 -7.61 5.74
CA GLN A 305 -5.94 -7.27 6.17
C GLN A 305 -5.82 -5.76 6.18
N GLY A 306 -5.52 -5.20 7.34
CA GLY A 306 -5.43 -3.77 7.56
C GLY A 306 -6.21 -3.34 8.80
N ASP A 307 -5.91 -2.13 9.28
CA ASP A 307 -6.71 -1.49 10.32
C ASP A 307 -7.99 -0.95 9.67
N SER A 308 -9.01 -1.80 9.61
CA SER A 308 -10.36 -1.45 9.15
C SER A 308 -11.18 -0.79 10.25
#